data_4b65564bfd6add47223c9d415a26f27a
#
_entry.id   4b65564bfd6add47223c9d415a26f27a
#
_cell.length_a   1.000
_cell.length_b   1.000
_cell.length_c   1.000
_cell.angle_alpha   90.00
_cell.angle_beta   90.00
_cell.angle_gamma   90.00
#
_symmetry.space_group_name_H-M   'P 1'
#
loop_
_entity.id
_entity.type
_entity.pdbx_description
1 polymer ?
#
loop_
_entity_poly.entity_id
_entity_poly.type
_entity_poly.pdbx_seq_one_letter_code
_entity_poly.pdbx_strand_id
1 'polypeptide(L)'
;MKKILFVCHGNICRSPMAEFVMRDLVKKAGLTSQFHIESAATSREEIGNPVYSPAQRKLAEHGISCDGHAARQLTNQDYDKYDLLIGMDSANLRNMYRICGGDFAGKLHLLMDYTDHPGDVADPWYTGDLEATWWDVLAGCQGLLDELARDKV
;
A
#
# COMPACT_ATOMS: atom_id res chain seq x y z
N MET A 1 11.28 12.61 -7.86
CA MET A 1 10.83 11.24 -7.55
C MET A 1 9.71 11.29 -6.53
N LYS A 2 8.59 10.66 -6.83
CA LYS A 2 7.45 10.56 -5.91
C LYS A 2 7.66 9.36 -4.97
N LYS A 3 7.59 9.59 -3.68
CA LYS A 3 7.81 8.56 -2.66
C LYS A 3 6.49 8.16 -2.01
N ILE A 4 6.11 6.89 -2.12
CA ILE A 4 4.82 6.36 -1.67
C ILE A 4 5.05 5.24 -0.67
N LEU A 5 4.36 5.30 0.46
CA LEU A 5 4.39 4.26 1.49
C LEU A 5 2.97 3.71 1.71
N PHE A 6 2.77 2.43 1.43
CA PHE A 6 1.51 1.75 1.71
C PHE A 6 1.53 1.17 3.12
N VAL A 7 0.43 1.31 3.85
CA VAL A 7 0.38 0.94 5.28
C VAL A 7 -0.84 0.08 5.57
N CYS A 8 -0.64 -1.02 6.29
CA CYS A 8 -1.73 -1.81 6.86
C CYS A 8 -1.35 -2.24 8.28
N HIS A 9 -2.15 -3.09 8.92
CA HIS A 9 -1.89 -3.48 10.31
C HIS A 9 -0.58 -4.24 10.47
N GLY A 10 -0.37 -5.33 9.70
CA GLY A 10 0.77 -6.23 9.89
C GLY A 10 1.89 -6.13 8.85
N ASN A 11 1.65 -5.47 7.73
CA ASN A 11 2.60 -5.38 6.61
C ASN A 11 2.98 -6.75 6.02
N ILE A 12 2.05 -7.70 6.03
CA ILE A 12 2.28 -9.02 5.43
C ILE A 12 1.25 -9.38 4.36
N CYS A 13 0.17 -8.63 4.22
CA CYS A 13 -0.88 -8.93 3.24
C CYS A 13 -1.23 -7.74 2.36
N ARG A 14 -2.11 -6.84 2.81
CA ARG A 14 -2.66 -5.76 1.96
C ARG A 14 -1.61 -4.73 1.55
N SER A 15 -0.81 -4.23 2.47
CA SER A 15 0.17 -3.19 2.14
C SER A 15 1.31 -3.71 1.26
N PRO A 16 1.90 -4.91 1.48
CA PRO A 16 2.88 -5.40 0.53
C PRO A 16 2.25 -5.76 -0.82
N MET A 17 1.00 -6.25 -0.85
CA MET A 17 0.32 -6.48 -2.12
C MET A 17 0.21 -5.17 -2.91
N ALA A 18 -0.18 -4.07 -2.27
CA ALA A 18 -0.25 -2.75 -2.91
C ALA A 18 1.13 -2.28 -3.38
N GLU A 19 2.15 -2.47 -2.57
CA GLU A 19 3.53 -2.12 -2.94
C GLU A 19 3.95 -2.81 -4.24
N PHE A 20 3.80 -4.13 -4.30
CA PHE A 20 4.28 -4.90 -5.46
C PHE A 20 3.39 -4.71 -6.70
N VAL A 21 2.08 -4.57 -6.53
CA VAL A 21 1.18 -4.23 -7.64
C VAL A 21 1.53 -2.85 -8.20
N MET A 22 1.74 -1.85 -7.34
CA MET A 22 2.08 -0.50 -7.79
C MET A 22 3.42 -0.49 -8.52
N ARG A 23 4.43 -1.20 -8.00
CA ARG A 23 5.72 -1.32 -8.67
C ARG A 23 5.58 -1.94 -10.07
N ASP A 24 4.73 -2.97 -10.20
CA ASP A 24 4.49 -3.63 -11.49
C ASP A 24 3.81 -2.67 -12.48
N LEU A 25 2.79 -1.95 -12.05
CA LEU A 25 2.09 -0.96 -12.88
C LEU A 25 3.03 0.17 -13.34
N VAL A 26 3.85 0.67 -12.45
CA VAL A 26 4.83 1.73 -12.72
C VAL A 26 5.87 1.24 -13.74
N LYS A 27 6.33 0.01 -13.58
CA LYS A 27 7.29 -0.61 -14.50
C LYS A 27 6.69 -0.77 -15.90
N LYS A 28 5.46 -1.27 -15.99
CA LYS A 28 4.77 -1.46 -17.27
C LYS A 28 4.51 -0.13 -17.99
N ALA A 29 4.35 0.94 -17.22
CA ALA A 29 4.15 2.29 -17.75
C ALA A 29 5.48 3.00 -18.12
N GLY A 30 6.63 2.36 -17.86
CA GLY A 30 7.94 2.96 -18.13
C GLY A 30 8.32 4.08 -17.17
N LEU A 31 7.77 4.08 -15.96
CA LEU A 31 7.94 5.19 -15.00
C LEU A 31 8.76 4.80 -13.76
N THR A 32 9.49 3.69 -13.79
CA THR A 32 10.22 3.18 -12.64
C THR A 32 11.13 4.23 -11.98
N SER A 33 11.82 5.04 -12.77
CA SER A 33 12.75 6.06 -12.24
C SER A 33 12.05 7.22 -11.55
N GLN A 34 10.72 7.34 -11.69
CA GLN A 34 9.96 8.46 -11.15
C GLN A 34 9.28 8.14 -9.81
N PHE A 35 9.36 6.88 -9.35
CA PHE A 35 8.67 6.45 -8.14
C PHE A 35 9.57 5.64 -7.22
N HIS A 36 9.43 5.88 -5.92
CA HIS A 36 10.01 5.06 -4.85
C HIS A 36 8.84 4.54 -4.03
N ILE A 37 8.65 3.21 -3.99
CA ILE A 37 7.45 2.59 -3.43
C ILE A 37 7.86 1.56 -2.38
N GLU A 38 7.32 1.69 -1.16
CA GLU A 38 7.57 0.78 -0.06
C GLU A 38 6.27 0.55 0.73
N SER A 39 6.33 -0.28 1.76
CA SER A 39 5.20 -0.55 2.65
C SER A 39 5.66 -0.73 4.09
N ALA A 40 4.73 -0.54 5.03
CA ALA A 40 4.99 -0.64 6.46
C ALA A 40 3.73 -1.05 7.22
N ALA A 41 3.90 -1.40 8.50
CA ALA A 41 2.82 -1.80 9.40
C ALA A 41 2.56 -0.73 10.45
N THR A 42 1.30 -0.65 10.93
CA THR A 42 1.01 0.14 12.12
C THR A 42 1.37 -0.62 13.41
N SER A 43 1.47 -1.96 13.35
CA SER A 43 1.78 -2.79 14.52
C SER A 43 3.18 -3.39 14.44
N ARG A 44 3.60 -4.05 15.53
CA ARG A 44 4.87 -4.78 15.64
C ARG A 44 4.70 -6.28 15.48
N GLU A 45 3.49 -6.77 15.28
CA GLU A 45 3.16 -8.18 15.38
C GLU A 45 3.94 -9.06 14.41
N GLU A 46 4.24 -8.55 13.21
CA GLU A 46 4.81 -9.33 12.12
C GLU A 46 6.20 -8.84 11.68
N ILE A 47 6.88 -8.00 12.48
CA ILE A 47 8.19 -7.44 12.10
C ILE A 47 9.13 -8.57 11.67
N GLY A 48 9.73 -8.39 10.48
CA GLY A 48 10.70 -9.34 9.91
C GLY A 48 10.08 -10.45 9.08
N ASN A 49 8.76 -10.62 9.11
CA ASN A 49 8.09 -11.70 8.39
C ASN A 49 7.91 -11.39 6.91
N PRO A 50 7.94 -12.44 6.05
CA PRO A 50 7.67 -12.29 4.63
C PRO A 50 6.17 -12.07 4.37
N VAL A 51 5.82 -11.86 3.11
CA VAL A 51 4.42 -11.77 2.70
C VAL A 51 3.69 -13.05 3.07
N TYR A 52 2.47 -12.93 3.59
CA TYR A 52 1.56 -14.02 3.91
C TYR A 52 1.41 -14.94 2.70
N SER A 53 1.58 -16.27 2.90
CA SER A 53 1.66 -17.23 1.80
C SER A 53 0.50 -17.15 0.78
N PRO A 54 -0.78 -17.07 1.19
CA PRO A 54 -1.86 -16.89 0.21
C PRO A 54 -1.74 -15.62 -0.62
N ALA A 55 -1.24 -14.52 -0.04
CA ALA A 55 -1.01 -13.27 -0.77
C ALA A 55 0.15 -13.42 -1.76
N GLN A 56 1.22 -14.15 -1.38
CA GLN A 56 2.30 -14.48 -2.31
C GLN A 56 1.78 -15.23 -3.52
N ARG A 57 0.91 -16.23 -3.29
CA ARG A 57 0.32 -17.02 -4.39
C ARG A 57 -0.57 -16.17 -5.28
N LYS A 58 -1.36 -15.25 -4.68
CA LYS A 58 -2.21 -14.35 -5.46
C LYS A 58 -1.39 -13.43 -6.36
N LEU A 59 -0.29 -12.87 -5.85
CA LEU A 59 0.63 -12.07 -6.65
C LEU A 59 1.26 -12.90 -7.77
N ALA A 60 1.69 -14.13 -7.46
CA ALA A 60 2.32 -15.03 -8.43
C ALA A 60 1.35 -15.40 -9.57
N GLU A 61 0.06 -15.54 -9.31
CA GLU A 61 -0.97 -15.76 -10.33
C GLU A 61 -0.95 -14.68 -11.41
N HIS A 62 -0.51 -13.48 -11.05
CA HIS A 62 -0.44 -12.32 -11.95
C HIS A 62 1.00 -12.01 -12.38
N GLY A 63 1.92 -12.94 -12.17
CA GLY A 63 3.31 -12.79 -12.59
C GLY A 63 4.13 -11.83 -11.75
N ILE A 64 3.72 -11.55 -10.51
CA ILE A 64 4.37 -10.59 -9.64
C ILE A 64 5.10 -11.33 -8.51
N SER A 65 6.43 -11.10 -8.39
CA SER A 65 7.23 -11.61 -7.27
C SER A 65 7.20 -10.62 -6.11
N CYS A 66 7.18 -11.15 -4.89
CA CYS A 66 7.32 -10.35 -3.67
C CYS A 66 8.54 -10.79 -2.86
N ASP A 67 9.54 -11.37 -3.53
CA ASP A 67 10.76 -11.83 -2.87
C ASP A 67 11.48 -10.69 -2.17
N GLY A 68 12.05 -10.99 -1.02
CA GLY A 68 12.83 -10.04 -0.24
C GLY A 68 12.04 -9.14 0.69
N HIS A 69 10.71 -9.23 0.69
CA HIS A 69 9.89 -8.44 1.62
C HIS A 69 10.07 -8.93 3.06
N ALA A 70 10.27 -7.98 3.97
CA ALA A 70 10.25 -8.21 5.42
C ALA A 70 9.42 -7.09 6.05
N ALA A 71 8.41 -7.45 6.83
CA ALA A 71 7.54 -6.47 7.47
C ALA A 71 8.33 -5.54 8.39
N ARG A 72 8.02 -4.24 8.36
CA ARG A 72 8.59 -3.24 9.25
C ARG A 72 7.49 -2.33 9.81
N GLN A 73 7.77 -1.68 10.93
CA GLN A 73 6.79 -0.77 11.52
C GLN A 73 6.97 0.64 10.96
N LEU A 74 5.82 1.31 10.77
CA LEU A 74 5.74 2.73 10.45
C LEU A 74 6.31 3.56 11.62
N THR A 75 7.08 4.60 11.30
CA THR A 75 7.63 5.53 12.29
C THR A 75 7.18 6.96 11.95
N ASN A 76 7.33 7.88 12.91
CA ASN A 76 6.99 9.28 12.65
C ASN A 76 7.92 9.94 11.64
N GLN A 77 9.15 9.44 11.48
CA GLN A 77 10.08 9.93 10.45
C GLN A 77 9.60 9.59 9.04
N ASP A 78 8.82 8.54 8.87
CA ASP A 78 8.25 8.19 7.56
C ASP A 78 7.35 9.32 7.02
N TYR A 79 6.70 10.05 7.90
CA TYR A 79 5.86 11.17 7.49
C TYR A 79 6.64 12.23 6.72
N ASP A 80 7.85 12.54 7.14
CA ASP A 80 8.71 13.52 6.43
C ASP A 80 9.34 12.93 5.18
N LYS A 81 9.63 11.62 5.20
CA LYS A 81 10.35 10.94 4.11
C LYS A 81 9.48 10.70 2.88
N TYR A 82 8.21 10.37 3.07
CA TYR A 82 7.33 10.01 1.96
C TYR A 82 6.39 11.16 1.58
N ASP A 83 6.05 11.23 0.30
CA ASP A 83 5.10 12.22 -0.22
C ASP A 83 3.67 11.82 0.06
N LEU A 84 3.38 10.51 0.00
CA LEU A 84 2.07 9.94 0.27
C LEU A 84 2.21 8.72 1.17
N LEU A 85 1.37 8.65 2.21
CA LEU A 85 1.25 7.49 3.09
C LEU A 85 -0.19 7.00 2.98
N ILE A 86 -0.37 5.78 2.48
CA ILE A 86 -1.67 5.30 2.05
C ILE A 86 -2.07 4.06 2.85
N GLY A 87 -3.12 4.19 3.65
CA GLY A 87 -3.68 3.11 4.46
C GLY A 87 -4.70 2.30 3.68
N MET A 88 -4.97 1.10 4.15
CA MET A 88 -5.89 0.18 3.50
C MET A 88 -7.31 0.30 4.05
N ASP A 89 -7.46 0.69 5.31
CA ASP A 89 -8.76 0.84 5.95
C ASP A 89 -8.75 1.98 6.98
N SER A 90 -9.94 2.31 7.49
CA SER A 90 -10.09 3.42 8.44
C SER A 90 -9.34 3.20 9.75
N ALA A 91 -9.20 1.95 10.20
CA ALA A 91 -8.41 1.64 11.39
C ALA A 91 -6.93 1.91 11.16
N ASN A 92 -6.41 1.53 9.98
CA ASN A 92 -5.04 1.87 9.60
C ASN A 92 -4.84 3.39 9.61
N LEU A 93 -5.77 4.12 9.03
CA LEU A 93 -5.66 5.58 8.94
C LEU A 93 -5.62 6.22 10.33
N ARG A 94 -6.48 5.80 11.26
CA ARG A 94 -6.46 6.31 12.64
C ARG A 94 -5.11 6.07 13.32
N ASN A 95 -4.56 4.86 13.16
CA ASN A 95 -3.26 4.53 13.74
C ASN A 95 -2.12 5.29 13.07
N MET A 96 -2.23 5.54 11.76
CA MET A 96 -1.25 6.37 11.04
C MET A 96 -1.25 7.80 11.58
N TYR A 97 -2.41 8.40 11.81
CA TYR A 97 -2.51 9.73 12.44
C TYR A 97 -1.81 9.77 13.80
N ARG A 98 -2.03 8.73 14.60
CA ARG A 98 -1.42 8.63 15.94
C ARG A 98 0.11 8.52 15.86
N ILE A 99 0.61 7.63 15.02
CA ILE A 99 2.06 7.37 14.88
C ILE A 99 2.78 8.57 14.29
N CYS A 100 2.18 9.22 13.30
CA CYS A 100 2.78 10.36 12.60
C CYS A 100 2.60 11.69 13.35
N GLY A 101 1.81 11.71 14.40
CA GLY A 101 1.55 12.94 15.14
C GLY A 101 0.60 13.91 14.46
N GLY A 102 -0.30 13.40 13.58
CA GLY A 102 -1.25 14.20 12.82
C GLY A 102 -0.96 14.18 11.34
N ASP A 103 -1.60 15.05 10.59
CA ASP A 103 -1.45 15.13 9.12
C ASP A 103 -1.45 16.59 8.64
N PHE A 104 -0.53 17.38 9.16
CA PHE A 104 -0.46 18.81 8.84
C PHE A 104 -0.15 19.09 7.36
N ALA A 105 0.50 18.16 6.67
CA ALA A 105 0.88 18.32 5.25
C ALA A 105 -0.09 17.64 4.28
N GLY A 106 -1.15 16.99 4.78
CA GLY A 106 -2.15 16.34 3.92
C GLY A 106 -1.63 15.11 3.18
N LYS A 107 -0.74 14.33 3.80
CA LYS A 107 -0.10 13.16 3.16
C LYS A 107 -0.81 11.84 3.41
N LEU A 108 -1.70 11.76 4.40
CA LEU A 108 -2.34 10.51 4.81
C LEU A 108 -3.65 10.30 4.06
N HIS A 109 -3.76 9.18 3.34
CA HIS A 109 -4.92 8.86 2.51
C HIS A 109 -5.30 7.39 2.63
N LEU A 110 -6.48 7.04 2.13
CA LEU A 110 -6.91 5.66 1.94
C LEU A 110 -6.73 5.27 0.48
N LEU A 111 -6.31 4.03 0.22
CA LEU A 111 -6.11 3.55 -1.16
C LEU A 111 -7.40 3.66 -1.97
N MET A 112 -8.54 3.31 -1.38
CA MET A 112 -9.83 3.33 -2.08
C MET A 112 -10.34 4.73 -2.39
N ASP A 113 -9.73 5.79 -1.84
CA ASP A 113 -10.04 7.18 -2.22
C ASP A 113 -9.73 7.47 -3.70
N TYR A 114 -8.87 6.64 -4.31
CA TYR A 114 -8.49 6.78 -5.72
C TYR A 114 -9.38 5.97 -6.66
N THR A 115 -10.50 5.47 -6.17
CA THR A 115 -11.46 4.65 -6.93
C THR A 115 -12.85 5.27 -6.89
N ASP A 116 -13.76 4.68 -7.66
CA ASP A 116 -15.19 5.04 -7.65
C ASP A 116 -15.91 4.47 -6.42
N HIS A 117 -15.25 3.66 -5.62
CA HIS A 117 -15.81 2.98 -4.44
C HIS A 117 -14.98 3.30 -3.20
N PRO A 118 -14.99 4.57 -2.71
CA PRO A 118 -14.20 4.92 -1.51
C PRO A 118 -14.61 4.07 -0.31
N GLY A 119 -13.66 3.86 0.58
CA GLY A 119 -13.87 3.04 1.77
C GLY A 119 -12.63 2.19 2.08
N ASP A 120 -12.87 1.00 2.61
CA ASP A 120 -11.79 0.10 3.03
C ASP A 120 -11.47 -0.94 1.95
N VAL A 121 -10.18 -1.29 1.85
CA VAL A 121 -9.76 -2.48 1.10
C VAL A 121 -10.24 -3.71 1.87
N ALA A 122 -10.83 -4.69 1.18
CA ALA A 122 -11.31 -5.91 1.81
C ALA A 122 -10.18 -6.60 2.57
N ASP A 123 -10.43 -6.95 3.84
CA ASP A 123 -9.46 -7.63 4.69
C ASP A 123 -9.71 -9.14 4.65
N PRO A 124 -8.79 -9.93 4.07
CA PRO A 124 -9.02 -11.37 3.91
C PRO A 124 -9.10 -12.14 5.24
N TRP A 125 -8.61 -11.57 6.35
CA TRP A 125 -8.78 -12.17 7.67
C TRP A 125 -10.24 -12.24 8.08
N TYR A 126 -11.07 -11.28 7.62
CA TYR A 126 -12.50 -11.21 7.93
C TYR A 126 -13.35 -11.82 6.82
N THR A 127 -13.00 -11.58 5.54
CA THR A 127 -13.79 -12.07 4.41
C THR A 127 -13.41 -13.48 3.99
N GLY A 128 -12.18 -13.91 4.25
CA GLY A 128 -11.62 -15.16 3.73
C GLY A 128 -11.39 -15.13 2.22
N ASP A 129 -11.44 -13.95 1.61
CA ASP A 129 -11.45 -13.80 0.16
C ASP A 129 -10.33 -12.86 -0.33
N LEU A 130 -9.22 -13.47 -0.76
CA LEU A 130 -8.10 -12.74 -1.34
C LEU A 130 -8.41 -12.18 -2.73
N GLU A 131 -9.42 -12.74 -3.42
CA GLU A 131 -9.83 -12.23 -4.72
C GLU A 131 -10.39 -10.82 -4.60
N ALA A 132 -11.27 -10.58 -3.60
CA ALA A 132 -11.81 -9.25 -3.35
C ALA A 132 -10.70 -8.26 -2.99
N THR A 133 -9.75 -8.69 -2.13
CA THR A 133 -8.60 -7.87 -1.76
C THR A 133 -7.76 -7.51 -2.99
N TRP A 134 -7.50 -8.48 -3.86
CA TRP A 134 -6.73 -8.27 -5.08
C TRP A 134 -7.36 -7.20 -5.97
N TRP A 135 -8.67 -7.31 -6.25
CA TRP A 135 -9.36 -6.36 -7.12
C TRP A 135 -9.40 -4.96 -6.53
N ASP A 136 -9.61 -4.84 -5.21
CA ASP A 136 -9.56 -3.54 -4.52
C ASP A 136 -8.17 -2.91 -4.63
N VAL A 137 -7.13 -3.69 -4.35
CA VAL A 137 -5.74 -3.20 -4.42
C VAL A 137 -5.38 -2.79 -5.84
N LEU A 138 -5.74 -3.60 -6.83
CA LEU A 138 -5.45 -3.27 -8.22
C LEU A 138 -6.16 -1.99 -8.65
N ALA A 139 -7.46 -1.86 -8.35
CA ALA A 139 -8.23 -0.66 -8.69
C ALA A 139 -7.65 0.58 -8.01
N GLY A 140 -7.31 0.48 -6.73
CA GLY A 140 -6.71 1.59 -5.98
C GLY A 140 -5.37 2.03 -6.55
N CYS A 141 -4.50 1.08 -6.86
CA CYS A 141 -3.18 1.37 -7.42
C CYS A 141 -3.28 1.97 -8.83
N GLN A 142 -4.19 1.48 -9.67
CA GLN A 142 -4.42 2.06 -10.99
C GLN A 142 -4.92 3.49 -10.88
N GLY A 143 -5.89 3.75 -10.00
CA GLY A 143 -6.42 5.10 -9.78
C GLY A 143 -5.35 6.05 -9.25
N LEU A 144 -4.52 5.58 -8.33
CA LEU A 144 -3.41 6.35 -7.80
C LEU A 144 -2.40 6.71 -8.89
N LEU A 145 -2.01 5.74 -9.69
CA LEU A 145 -1.06 5.98 -10.79
C LEU A 145 -1.64 6.96 -11.80
N ASP A 146 -2.91 6.82 -12.17
CA ASP A 146 -3.56 7.73 -13.11
C ASP A 146 -3.56 9.17 -12.59
N GLU A 147 -3.87 9.36 -11.32
CA GLU A 147 -3.87 10.69 -10.70
C GLU A 147 -2.47 11.30 -10.69
N LEU A 148 -1.45 10.54 -10.28
CA LEU A 148 -0.08 11.01 -10.22
C LEU A 148 0.50 11.28 -11.62
N ALA A 149 0.13 10.50 -12.60
CA ALA A 149 0.56 10.70 -13.98
C ALA A 149 -0.04 11.97 -14.58
N ARG A 150 -1.29 12.32 -14.24
CA ARG A 150 -1.93 13.57 -14.68
C ARG A 150 -1.24 14.79 -14.09
N ASP A 151 -0.78 14.70 -12.84
CA ASP A 151 -0.12 15.82 -12.15
C ASP A 151 1.22 16.20 -12.79
N LYS A 152 1.75 15.37 -13.67
CA LYS A 152 3.05 15.57 -14.34
C LYS A 152 2.95 16.18 -15.73
N VAL A 153 1.76 16.42 -16.19
CA VAL A 153 1.52 17.00 -17.53
C VAL A 153 1.64 18.52 -17.52
#